data_d1c2bc2dd99c85873afcd385b2859ce1
#
_entry.id   d1c2bc2dd99c85873afcd385b2859ce1
#
_cell.length_a   1.000
_cell.length_b   1.000
_cell.length_c   1.000
_cell.angle_alpha   90.00
_cell.angle_beta   90.00
_cell.angle_gamma   90.00
#
_symmetry.space_group_name_H-M   'P 1'
#
loop_
_entity.id
_entity.type
_entity.pdbx_description
1 polymer ?
#
loop_
_entity_poly.entity_id
_entity_poly.type
_entity_poly.pdbx_seq_one_letter_code
_entity_poly.pdbx_strand_id
1 'polypeptide(L)'
;MSPTEFAEWVKAYDLHGVSEDDDIPQITFEKVKKANWLVASSLPRAIHSANLLKPTCPTEVNHLFREVEMPVPFIYLPLKLPINIWLIMARMFWLCGYARNVESYHEAKQRAKLAADQLCKYAKEHGRIVVVGHGWFNRLLGRELKQRQWNLERDQSFRHWQAVTYKK
;
A
#
# COMPACT_ATOMS: atom_id res chain seq x y z
N MET A 1 -23.91 5.66 6.58
CA MET A 1 -23.62 4.56 5.66
C MET A 1 -24.03 3.25 6.31
N SER A 2 -24.88 2.47 5.64
CA SER A 2 -25.25 1.11 6.04
C SER A 2 -24.14 0.10 5.69
N PRO A 3 -24.20 -1.16 6.17
CA PRO A 3 -23.24 -2.20 5.77
C PRO A 3 -23.18 -2.44 4.25
N THR A 4 -24.33 -2.37 3.57
CA THR A 4 -24.42 -2.56 2.11
C THR A 4 -23.76 -1.40 1.37
N GLU A 5 -24.07 -0.15 1.76
CA GLU A 5 -23.44 1.06 1.20
C GLU A 5 -21.93 1.04 1.43
N PHE A 6 -21.45 0.53 2.58
CA PHE A 6 -20.02 0.38 2.84
C PHE A 6 -19.37 -0.67 1.91
N ALA A 7 -20.04 -1.80 1.66
CA ALA A 7 -19.55 -2.82 0.72
C ALA A 7 -19.40 -2.27 -0.70
N GLU A 8 -20.37 -1.51 -1.17
CA GLU A 8 -20.34 -0.84 -2.48
C GLU A 8 -19.21 0.19 -2.54
N TRP A 9 -19.06 0.98 -1.47
CA TRP A 9 -17.99 1.96 -1.36
C TRP A 9 -16.59 1.31 -1.42
N VAL A 10 -16.37 0.19 -0.73
CA VAL A 10 -15.08 -0.54 -0.77
C VAL A 10 -14.75 -0.98 -2.19
N LYS A 11 -15.73 -1.55 -2.92
CA LYS A 11 -15.55 -1.94 -4.33
C LYS A 11 -15.21 -0.75 -5.22
N ALA A 12 -15.95 0.34 -5.08
CA ALA A 12 -15.72 1.57 -5.84
C ALA A 12 -14.32 2.14 -5.55
N TYR A 13 -13.92 2.19 -4.28
CA TYR A 13 -12.61 2.70 -3.86
C TYR A 13 -11.43 1.98 -4.53
N ASP A 14 -11.53 0.66 -4.73
CA ASP A 14 -10.45 -0.11 -5.37
C ASP A 14 -10.32 0.17 -6.88
N LEU A 15 -11.37 0.68 -7.50
CA LEU A 15 -11.39 1.02 -8.94
C LEU A 15 -10.97 2.48 -9.21
N HIS A 16 -10.96 3.35 -8.19
CA HIS A 16 -10.62 4.76 -8.38
C HIS A 16 -9.10 4.99 -8.41
N GLY A 17 -8.70 6.02 -9.18
CA GLY A 17 -7.34 6.58 -9.18
C GLY A 17 -7.11 7.53 -8.02
N VAL A 18 -6.07 8.36 -8.13
CA VAL A 18 -5.78 9.49 -7.25
C VAL A 18 -6.16 10.79 -7.94
N SER A 19 -6.35 11.87 -7.16
CA SER A 19 -6.55 13.20 -7.72
C SER A 19 -5.26 13.70 -8.36
N GLU A 20 -5.37 14.36 -9.51
CA GLU A 20 -4.24 15.02 -10.17
C GLU A 20 -3.84 16.34 -9.47
N ASP A 21 -4.76 16.90 -8.68
CA ASP A 21 -4.57 18.15 -7.92
C ASP A 21 -3.88 17.92 -6.56
N ASP A 22 -3.48 16.68 -6.25
CA ASP A 22 -2.76 16.38 -5.01
C ASP A 22 -1.40 17.09 -4.99
N ASP A 23 -1.10 17.77 -3.87
CA ASP A 23 0.22 18.37 -3.65
C ASP A 23 1.26 17.30 -3.32
N ILE A 24 2.04 16.93 -4.34
CA ILE A 24 3.11 15.93 -4.20
C ILE A 24 4.38 16.63 -3.69
N PRO A 25 4.92 16.25 -2.51
CA PRO A 25 6.12 16.89 -1.98
C PRO A 25 7.32 16.78 -2.94
N GLN A 26 8.04 17.88 -3.15
CA GLN A 26 9.21 17.94 -4.03
C GLN A 26 10.25 16.85 -3.70
N ILE A 27 10.45 16.55 -2.42
CA ILE A 27 11.36 15.49 -1.96
C ILE A 27 10.97 14.10 -2.52
N THR A 28 9.69 13.84 -2.76
CA THR A 28 9.22 12.58 -3.33
C THR A 28 9.65 12.47 -4.80
N PHE A 29 9.49 13.53 -5.59
CA PHE A 29 10.00 13.58 -6.96
C PHE A 29 11.52 13.38 -7.03
N GLU A 30 12.27 14.03 -6.13
CA GLU A 30 13.73 13.90 -6.08
C GLU A 30 14.17 12.46 -5.76
N LYS A 31 13.44 11.77 -4.87
CA LYS A 31 13.71 10.35 -4.57
C LYS A 31 13.41 9.46 -5.78
N VAL A 32 12.30 9.71 -6.48
CA VAL A 32 11.92 8.95 -7.68
C VAL A 32 12.92 9.16 -8.81
N LYS A 33 13.36 10.39 -9.08
CA LYS A 33 14.39 10.68 -10.10
C LYS A 33 15.72 9.95 -9.87
N LYS A 34 16.02 9.62 -8.62
CA LYS A 34 17.26 8.89 -8.27
C LYS A 34 17.09 7.38 -8.31
N ALA A 35 15.91 6.87 -8.65
CA ALA A 35 15.65 5.43 -8.73
C ALA A 35 16.25 4.83 -10.00
N ASN A 36 16.69 3.59 -9.90
CA ASN A 36 17.11 2.78 -11.05
C ASN A 36 16.01 1.84 -11.52
N TRP A 37 15.02 1.56 -10.65
CA TRP A 37 13.88 0.72 -10.92
C TRP A 37 12.68 1.17 -10.09
N LEU A 38 11.49 1.18 -10.69
CA LEU A 38 10.25 1.48 -9.99
C LEU A 38 9.31 0.29 -10.08
N VAL A 39 8.73 -0.07 -8.94
CA VAL A 39 7.67 -1.09 -8.85
C VAL A 39 6.39 -0.43 -8.39
N ALA A 40 5.33 -0.54 -9.19
CA ALA A 40 4.00 -0.08 -8.82
C ALA A 40 3.10 -1.27 -8.44
N SER A 41 2.26 -1.08 -7.44
CA SER A 41 1.14 -1.98 -7.19
C SER A 41 0.22 -2.06 -8.40
N SER A 42 -0.45 -3.20 -8.59
CA SER A 42 -1.39 -3.41 -9.69
C SER A 42 -2.75 -2.69 -9.53
N LEU A 43 -2.99 -2.01 -8.40
CA LEU A 43 -4.21 -1.24 -8.22
C LEU A 43 -4.18 0.09 -9.01
N PRO A 44 -5.30 0.51 -9.64
CA PRO A 44 -5.34 1.69 -10.51
C PRO A 44 -4.75 2.95 -9.87
N ARG A 45 -5.04 3.22 -8.60
CA ARG A 45 -4.51 4.37 -7.85
C ARG A 45 -2.98 4.37 -7.73
N ALA A 46 -2.34 3.20 -7.60
CA ALA A 46 -0.88 3.12 -7.53
C ALA A 46 -0.23 3.28 -8.90
N ILE A 47 -0.84 2.74 -9.95
CA ILE A 47 -0.39 2.92 -11.34
C ILE A 47 -0.51 4.41 -11.71
N HIS A 48 -1.64 5.04 -11.39
CA HIS A 48 -1.85 6.46 -11.63
C HIS A 48 -0.83 7.31 -10.86
N SER A 49 -0.60 7.01 -9.57
CA SER A 49 0.44 7.67 -8.78
C SER A 49 1.84 7.51 -9.39
N ALA A 50 2.20 6.33 -9.87
CA ALA A 50 3.48 6.10 -10.52
C ALA A 50 3.64 6.96 -11.78
N ASN A 51 2.58 7.10 -12.60
CA ASN A 51 2.58 7.94 -13.78
C ASN A 51 2.73 9.43 -13.45
N LEU A 52 2.06 9.93 -12.40
CA LEU A 52 2.19 11.32 -11.93
C LEU A 52 3.59 11.65 -11.45
N LEU A 53 4.30 10.67 -10.87
CA LEU A 53 5.68 10.83 -10.43
C LEU A 53 6.70 10.90 -11.58
N LYS A 54 6.30 10.61 -12.83
CA LYS A 54 7.12 10.69 -14.04
C LYS A 54 8.51 10.08 -13.87
N PRO A 55 8.62 8.79 -13.55
CA PRO A 55 9.91 8.14 -13.35
C PRO A 55 10.73 8.14 -14.64
N THR A 56 12.04 8.28 -14.52
CA THR A 56 13.00 8.18 -15.64
C THR A 56 13.60 6.79 -15.80
N CYS A 57 13.28 5.88 -14.89
CA CYS A 57 13.72 4.49 -14.89
C CYS A 57 12.61 3.54 -15.36
N PRO A 58 12.95 2.28 -15.71
CA PRO A 58 11.94 1.27 -15.99
C PRO A 58 10.95 1.09 -14.87
N THR A 59 9.67 0.90 -15.23
CA THR A 59 8.56 0.72 -14.30
C THR A 59 7.91 -0.63 -14.51
N GLU A 60 7.81 -1.41 -13.44
CA GLU A 60 7.12 -2.70 -13.39
C GLU A 60 5.83 -2.58 -12.60
N VAL A 61 4.73 -3.14 -13.10
CA VAL A 61 3.48 -3.31 -12.35
C VAL A 61 3.44 -4.72 -11.78
N ASN A 62 3.40 -4.83 -10.45
CA ASN A 62 3.48 -6.13 -9.79
C ASN A 62 2.40 -6.30 -8.73
N HIS A 63 1.59 -7.36 -8.90
CA HIS A 63 0.45 -7.70 -8.03
C HIS A 63 0.87 -7.99 -6.58
N LEU A 64 2.10 -8.41 -6.36
CA LEU A 64 2.63 -8.72 -5.04
C LEU A 64 2.55 -7.51 -4.07
N PHE A 65 2.57 -6.28 -4.60
CA PHE A 65 2.58 -5.02 -3.86
C PHE A 65 1.20 -4.38 -3.69
N ARG A 66 0.10 -5.10 -4.04
CA ARG A 66 -1.26 -4.57 -3.88
C ARG A 66 -1.61 -4.36 -2.40
N GLU A 67 -2.58 -3.46 -2.15
CA GLU A 67 -3.07 -3.20 -0.79
C GLU A 67 -3.67 -4.47 -0.16
N VAL A 68 -3.65 -4.54 1.16
CA VAL A 68 -4.39 -5.54 1.90
C VAL A 68 -5.88 -5.27 1.75
N GLU A 69 -6.63 -6.29 1.39
CA GLU A 69 -8.06 -6.19 1.18
C GLU A 69 -8.80 -5.79 2.47
N MET A 70 -9.93 -5.15 2.31
CA MET A 70 -10.74 -4.71 3.44
C MET A 70 -11.97 -5.61 3.57
N PRO A 71 -12.09 -6.41 4.64
CA PRO A 71 -13.28 -7.21 4.85
C PRO A 71 -14.47 -6.30 5.12
N VAL A 72 -15.60 -6.63 4.54
CA VAL A 72 -16.87 -6.00 4.90
C VAL A 72 -17.45 -6.78 6.09
N PRO A 73 -17.56 -6.17 7.27
CA PRO A 73 -18.14 -6.84 8.43
C PRO A 73 -19.60 -7.20 8.15
N PHE A 74 -19.93 -8.49 8.31
CA PHE A 74 -21.33 -8.94 8.21
C PHE A 74 -22.06 -8.67 9.53
N ILE A 75 -22.49 -7.43 9.71
CA ILE A 75 -23.20 -7.00 10.90
C ILE A 75 -24.58 -6.48 10.49
N TYR A 76 -25.63 -7.11 11.00
CA TYR A 76 -26.98 -6.57 10.93
C TYR A 76 -27.10 -5.42 11.95
N LEU A 77 -26.63 -4.23 11.58
CA LEU A 77 -26.83 -3.03 12.34
C LEU A 77 -27.88 -2.17 11.62
N PRO A 78 -29.00 -1.86 12.26
CA PRO A 78 -30.00 -0.95 11.71
C PRO A 78 -29.55 0.53 11.74
N LEU A 79 -28.29 0.77 12.12
CA LEU A 79 -27.69 2.09 12.27
C LEU A 79 -26.81 2.45 11.08
N LYS A 80 -26.93 3.69 10.61
CA LYS A 80 -25.99 4.28 9.64
C LYS A 80 -24.80 4.86 10.40
N LEU A 81 -23.60 4.34 10.15
CA LEU A 81 -22.35 4.83 10.76
C LEU A 81 -21.57 5.72 9.77
N PRO A 82 -20.78 6.68 10.28
CA PRO A 82 -19.80 7.40 9.47
C PRO A 82 -18.79 6.44 8.83
N ILE A 83 -18.27 6.81 7.65
CA ILE A 83 -17.28 5.98 6.91
C ILE A 83 -16.06 5.64 7.75
N ASN A 84 -15.54 6.59 8.52
CA ASN A 84 -14.35 6.38 9.36
C ASN A 84 -14.56 5.27 10.40
N ILE A 85 -15.75 5.15 10.96
CA ILE A 85 -16.09 4.08 11.92
C ILE A 85 -16.08 2.73 11.19
N TRP A 86 -16.66 2.65 9.99
CA TRP A 86 -16.63 1.43 9.18
C TRP A 86 -15.20 1.01 8.85
N LEU A 87 -14.33 1.95 8.44
CA LEU A 87 -12.93 1.67 8.13
C LEU A 87 -12.16 1.13 9.35
N ILE A 88 -12.36 1.73 10.52
CA ILE A 88 -11.74 1.28 11.77
C ILE A 88 -12.24 -0.13 12.13
N MET A 89 -13.56 -0.35 12.14
CA MET A 89 -14.15 -1.65 12.46
C MET A 89 -13.68 -2.74 11.51
N ALA A 90 -13.74 -2.50 10.21
CA ALA A 90 -13.28 -3.46 9.20
C ALA A 90 -11.81 -3.85 9.44
N ARG A 91 -10.96 -2.88 9.74
CA ARG A 91 -9.55 -3.14 10.01
C ARG A 91 -9.33 -3.86 11.34
N MET A 92 -10.08 -3.54 12.38
CA MET A 92 -10.02 -4.27 13.65
C MET A 92 -10.46 -5.72 13.49
N PHE A 93 -11.57 -5.98 12.80
CA PHE A 93 -12.02 -7.34 12.51
C PHE A 93 -10.98 -8.13 11.72
N TRP A 94 -10.37 -7.50 10.70
CA TRP A 94 -9.31 -8.12 9.92
C TRP A 94 -8.09 -8.50 10.77
N LEU A 95 -7.65 -7.62 11.67
CA LEU A 95 -6.57 -7.90 12.61
C LEU A 95 -6.91 -9.01 13.61
N CYS A 96 -8.19 -9.16 13.96
CA CYS A 96 -8.71 -10.25 14.79
C CYS A 96 -8.97 -11.55 14.03
N GLY A 97 -8.61 -11.61 12.73
CA GLY A 97 -8.71 -12.82 11.90
C GLY A 97 -9.99 -12.94 11.07
N TYR A 98 -10.88 -11.94 11.09
CA TYR A 98 -12.05 -11.94 10.21
C TYR A 98 -11.62 -11.59 8.78
N ALA A 99 -11.68 -12.56 7.88
CA ALA A 99 -11.23 -12.42 6.49
C ALA A 99 -12.21 -13.09 5.50
N ARG A 100 -13.50 -12.78 5.65
CA ARG A 100 -14.52 -13.38 4.77
C ARG A 100 -14.36 -12.84 3.34
N ASN A 101 -14.05 -13.75 2.41
CA ASN A 101 -13.86 -13.47 0.97
C ASN A 101 -12.75 -12.43 0.65
N VAL A 102 -11.81 -12.24 1.54
CA VAL A 102 -10.65 -11.36 1.36
C VAL A 102 -9.39 -12.01 1.91
N GLU A 103 -8.23 -11.50 1.54
CA GLU A 103 -6.94 -11.91 2.09
C GLU A 103 -6.91 -11.75 3.62
N SER A 104 -6.57 -12.79 4.36
CA SER A 104 -6.40 -12.74 5.81
C SER A 104 -5.13 -11.97 6.21
N TYR A 105 -5.05 -11.55 7.48
CA TYR A 105 -3.84 -10.94 8.02
C TYR A 105 -2.61 -11.86 7.91
N HIS A 106 -2.81 -13.17 8.09
CA HIS A 106 -1.73 -14.15 7.96
C HIS A 106 -1.23 -14.24 6.50
N GLU A 107 -2.12 -14.35 5.54
CA GLU A 107 -1.79 -14.40 4.11
C GLU A 107 -1.11 -13.09 3.66
N ALA A 108 -1.61 -11.93 4.10
CA ALA A 108 -0.99 -10.63 3.85
C ALA A 108 0.45 -10.56 4.39
N LYS A 109 0.72 -11.13 5.56
CA LYS A 109 2.09 -11.25 6.10
C LYS A 109 2.97 -12.15 5.25
N GLN A 110 2.47 -13.29 4.79
CA GLN A 110 3.21 -14.18 3.89
C GLN A 110 3.54 -13.47 2.57
N ARG A 111 2.57 -12.77 1.99
CA ARG A 111 2.78 -11.96 0.79
C ARG A 111 3.80 -10.85 1.01
N ALA A 112 3.75 -10.16 2.16
CA ALA A 112 4.74 -9.14 2.51
C ALA A 112 6.17 -9.70 2.63
N LYS A 113 6.30 -10.94 3.13
CA LYS A 113 7.59 -11.66 3.17
C LYS A 113 8.13 -11.90 1.77
N LEU A 114 7.30 -12.42 0.85
CA LEU A 114 7.68 -12.63 -0.55
C LEU A 114 8.03 -11.31 -1.25
N ALA A 115 7.25 -10.26 -1.00
CA ALA A 115 7.50 -8.92 -1.54
C ALA A 115 8.84 -8.35 -1.05
N ALA A 116 9.17 -8.54 0.23
CA ALA A 116 10.46 -8.11 0.79
C ALA A 116 11.64 -8.87 0.17
N ASP A 117 11.50 -10.19 -0.05
CA ASP A 117 12.52 -11.00 -0.73
C ASP A 117 12.73 -10.52 -2.17
N GLN A 118 11.64 -10.23 -2.89
CA GLN A 118 11.69 -9.69 -4.23
C GLN A 118 12.38 -8.30 -4.28
N LEU A 119 12.06 -7.40 -3.32
CA LEU A 119 12.75 -6.10 -3.25
C LEU A 119 14.24 -6.24 -2.94
N CYS A 120 14.63 -7.18 -2.07
CA CYS A 120 16.03 -7.46 -1.80
C CYS A 120 16.76 -7.95 -3.06
N LYS A 121 16.09 -8.73 -3.92
CA LYS A 121 16.62 -9.16 -5.21
C LYS A 121 16.76 -7.96 -6.16
N TYR A 122 15.71 -7.18 -6.35
CA TYR A 122 15.77 -5.98 -7.19
C TYR A 122 16.85 -4.99 -6.72
N ALA A 123 17.00 -4.79 -5.40
CA ALA A 123 18.03 -3.90 -4.88
C ALA A 123 19.46 -4.38 -5.17
N LYS A 124 19.69 -5.70 -5.21
CA LYS A 124 20.98 -6.28 -5.62
C LYS A 124 21.24 -6.12 -7.12
N GLU A 125 20.20 -6.24 -7.94
CA GLU A 125 20.32 -6.20 -9.41
C GLU A 125 20.37 -4.76 -9.95
N HIS A 126 19.56 -3.87 -9.38
CA HIS A 126 19.34 -2.52 -9.92
C HIS A 126 19.80 -1.40 -8.98
N GLY A 127 20.12 -1.71 -7.73
CA GLY A 127 20.53 -0.71 -6.74
C GLY A 127 19.35 -0.01 -6.08
N ARG A 128 19.03 1.22 -6.47
CA ARG A 128 17.98 2.02 -5.83
C ARG A 128 16.60 1.73 -6.42
N ILE A 129 15.71 1.21 -5.57
CA ILE A 129 14.34 0.83 -5.95
C ILE A 129 13.35 1.79 -5.31
N VAL A 130 12.33 2.19 -6.07
CA VAL A 130 11.12 2.86 -5.56
C VAL A 130 9.95 1.91 -5.67
N VAL A 131 9.15 1.85 -4.59
CA VAL A 131 7.88 1.12 -4.56
C VAL A 131 6.75 2.11 -4.41
N VAL A 132 5.83 2.13 -5.37
CA VAL A 132 4.57 2.87 -5.29
C VAL A 132 3.49 1.89 -4.87
N GLY A 133 3.17 1.92 -3.59
CA GLY A 133 2.25 0.97 -2.95
C GLY A 133 1.26 1.67 -2.02
N HIS A 134 0.85 0.98 -0.97
CA HIS A 134 -0.30 1.36 -0.14
C HIS A 134 0.03 1.33 1.34
N GLY A 135 -0.72 2.10 2.13
CA GLY A 135 -0.39 2.39 3.52
C GLY A 135 -0.28 1.16 4.43
N TRP A 136 -1.25 0.23 4.36
CA TRP A 136 -1.23 -0.95 5.23
C TRP A 136 -0.23 -1.99 4.77
N PHE A 137 -0.19 -2.27 3.47
CA PHE A 137 0.77 -3.23 2.93
C PHE A 137 2.21 -2.75 3.11
N ASN A 138 2.49 -1.46 2.88
CA ASN A 138 3.82 -0.88 3.08
C ASN A 138 4.29 -0.99 4.55
N ARG A 139 3.37 -0.95 5.53
CA ARG A 139 3.72 -1.19 6.95
C ARG A 139 4.15 -2.63 7.20
N LEU A 140 3.46 -3.62 6.61
CA LEU A 140 3.85 -5.03 6.69
C LEU A 140 5.19 -5.25 6.02
N LEU A 141 5.35 -4.72 4.79
CA LEU A 141 6.58 -4.78 4.01
C LEU A 141 7.76 -4.17 4.77
N GLY A 142 7.58 -3.01 5.39
CA GLY A 142 8.61 -2.36 6.18
C GLY A 142 9.06 -3.17 7.40
N ARG A 143 8.13 -3.93 8.05
CA ARG A 143 8.49 -4.86 9.12
C ARG A 143 9.38 -5.99 8.59
N GLU A 144 9.04 -6.54 7.44
CA GLU A 144 9.81 -7.61 6.79
C GLU A 144 11.20 -7.14 6.32
N LEU A 145 11.30 -5.90 5.81
CA LEU A 145 12.59 -5.29 5.47
C LEU A 145 13.48 -5.11 6.71
N LYS A 146 12.92 -4.65 7.83
CA LYS A 146 13.66 -4.53 9.10
C LYS A 146 14.20 -5.87 9.59
N GLN A 147 13.43 -6.97 9.48
CA GLN A 147 13.90 -8.32 9.81
C GLN A 147 15.10 -8.76 8.94
N ARG A 148 15.21 -8.21 7.73
CA ARG A 148 16.32 -8.42 6.77
C ARG A 148 17.44 -7.40 6.94
N GLN A 149 17.48 -6.70 8.09
CA GLN A 149 18.51 -5.70 8.45
C GLN A 149 18.50 -4.43 7.56
N TRP A 150 17.35 -4.13 6.93
CA TRP A 150 17.14 -2.84 6.30
C TRP A 150 16.64 -1.83 7.34
N ASN A 151 17.34 -0.73 7.47
CA ASN A 151 17.06 0.29 8.46
C ASN A 151 16.25 1.44 7.88
N LEU A 152 15.21 1.86 8.59
CA LEU A 152 14.42 3.03 8.25
C LEU A 152 15.26 4.29 8.46
N GLU A 153 15.34 5.18 7.47
CA GLU A 153 15.89 6.53 7.70
C GLU A 153 15.04 7.29 8.71
N ARG A 154 15.69 8.06 9.56
CA ARG A 154 15.02 8.89 10.59
C ARG A 154 14.16 9.97 9.95
N ASP A 155 13.17 10.45 10.69
CA ASP A 155 12.30 11.58 10.36
C ASP A 155 11.41 11.41 9.11
N GLN A 156 10.99 10.18 8.83
CA GLN A 156 10.07 9.89 7.73
C GLN A 156 8.71 9.42 8.26
N SER A 157 7.63 9.93 7.65
CA SER A 157 6.26 9.57 8.02
C SER A 157 5.56 8.80 6.89
N PHE A 158 4.59 7.94 7.27
CA PHE A 158 3.76 7.20 6.33
C PHE A 158 2.50 8.00 5.93
N ARG A 159 2.66 9.27 5.55
CA ARG A 159 1.57 10.10 5.04
C ARG A 159 1.41 9.90 3.54
N HIS A 160 0.26 10.31 3.03
CA HIS A 160 0.00 10.31 1.58
C HIS A 160 1.09 11.11 0.83
N TRP A 161 1.54 10.60 -0.31
CA TRP A 161 2.64 11.14 -1.12
C TRP A 161 4.01 11.25 -0.45
N GLN A 162 4.19 10.72 0.76
CA GLN A 162 5.51 10.72 1.38
C GLN A 162 6.27 9.42 1.14
N ALA A 163 7.54 9.57 0.75
CA ALA A 163 8.42 8.45 0.50
C ALA A 163 9.22 8.09 1.76
N VAL A 164 9.11 6.85 2.18
CA VAL A 164 9.88 6.25 3.29
C VAL A 164 11.06 5.49 2.71
N THR A 165 12.26 5.73 3.22
CA THR A 165 13.50 5.11 2.72
C THR A 165 14.04 4.09 3.71
N TYR A 166 14.41 2.92 3.18
CA TYR A 166 15.13 1.88 3.89
C TYR A 166 16.54 1.73 3.31
N LYS A 167 17.54 1.58 4.17
CA LYS A 167 18.95 1.33 3.79
C LYS A 167 19.49 0.12 4.54
N LYS A 168 20.39 -0.60 3.89
CA LYS A 168 21.14 -1.72 4.46
C LYS A 168 22.59 -1.31 4.67
#